data_add2557563ecfa25614902059d05cb28
#
_entry.id   add2557563ecfa25614902059d05cb28
#
_cell.length_a   1.000
_cell.length_b   1.000
_cell.length_c   1.000
_cell.angle_alpha   90.00
_cell.angle_beta   90.00
_cell.angle_gamma   90.00
#
_symmetry.space_group_name_H-M   'P 1'
#
loop_
_entity.id
_entity.type
_entity.pdbx_description
1 polymer ?
#
loop_
_entity_poly.entity_id
_entity_poly.type
_entity_poly.pdbx_seq_one_letter_code
_entity_poly.pdbx_strand_id
1 'polypeptide(L)'
;MLANAIVEPHRLYLSAGKTPARRWFSDNRSQQAGYRCAVSFSSTSDINSMRSAINQALSEFVKSENKYLAKIGPELDPVATAIESFLLDSGKRLRPLFAYVGLLGAGADASPEIIKAISSLELIHVCALIHDDVMDGSDTRRGSPSIHKLFEKMHTENQLVGSAPQFGISSAILIGDLALIWSAQMLHTSSIKNDQLIRTLPVYDEMRVELMAGQYLDVYEQSLGTQNVERSLKVARYKSGKYTIQRPLHFGASLAGASEELINSYTNYGIPLGEAFQLRDDLLGVFGDPSVTGKPAGDDLREGKRTALIAITMDRATNGQLKDLKSNFGDPNLTSEQVNLLQEIIISTGAASHIESMIKELTDTSLVALKHGGITPVGINLLTELAILATNRKI
;
A
#
# COMPACT_ATOMS: atom_id res chain seq x y z
N MET A 1 -9.22 -31.26 53.88
CA MET A 1 -8.01 -31.98 53.45
C MET A 1 -7.95 -31.99 51.97
N LEU A 2 -7.23 -31.04 51.40
CA LEU A 2 -7.05 -30.86 49.95
C LEU A 2 -5.65 -31.43 49.63
N ALA A 3 -5.59 -32.46 48.76
CA ALA A 3 -4.36 -33.03 48.27
C ALA A 3 -3.96 -32.31 46.97
N ASN A 4 -2.77 -31.73 46.96
CA ASN A 4 -2.09 -31.14 45.83
C ASN A 4 -1.71 -32.27 44.84
N ALA A 5 -2.13 -32.12 43.58
CA ALA A 5 -1.54 -32.86 42.47
C ALA A 5 -0.63 -31.89 41.68
N ILE A 6 0.66 -32.08 41.83
CA ILE A 6 1.68 -31.40 41.03
C ILE A 6 1.76 -32.16 39.69
N VAL A 7 1.48 -31.51 38.59
CA VAL A 7 1.69 -32.05 37.25
C VAL A 7 3.07 -31.61 36.79
N GLU A 8 3.95 -32.57 36.58
CA GLU A 8 5.28 -32.36 36.00
C GLU A 8 5.18 -31.99 34.51
N PRO A 9 6.02 -31.08 33.99
CA PRO A 9 6.02 -30.73 32.57
C PRO A 9 6.75 -31.80 31.75
N HIS A 10 6.04 -32.43 30.82
CA HIS A 10 6.67 -33.31 29.82
C HIS A 10 7.63 -32.48 28.93
N ARG A 11 8.92 -32.82 29.03
CA ARG A 11 9.95 -32.40 28.06
C ARG A 11 9.69 -33.10 26.74
N LEU A 12 9.18 -32.35 25.75
CA LEU A 12 9.22 -32.76 24.36
C LEU A 12 10.64 -32.49 23.81
N TYR A 13 11.38 -33.57 23.61
CA TYR A 13 12.59 -33.55 22.80
C TYR A 13 12.21 -33.37 21.34
N LEU A 14 12.35 -32.14 20.82
CA LEU A 14 12.33 -31.90 19.37
C LEU A 14 13.73 -32.25 18.83
N SER A 15 13.81 -33.32 18.04
CA SER A 15 14.99 -33.62 17.24
C SER A 15 15.24 -32.48 16.25
N ALA A 16 16.49 -31.99 16.22
CA ALA A 16 16.93 -30.96 15.29
C ALA A 16 16.86 -31.43 13.82
N GLY A 17 15.69 -31.47 13.25
CA GLY A 17 15.47 -31.62 11.82
C GLY A 17 15.67 -30.26 11.13
N LYS A 18 16.61 -30.23 10.17
CA LYS A 18 16.90 -29.05 9.34
C LYS A 18 15.61 -28.53 8.71
N THR A 19 15.17 -27.36 9.13
CA THR A 19 13.93 -26.71 8.69
C THR A 19 13.93 -26.45 7.18
N PRO A 20 12.86 -26.80 6.44
CA PRO A 20 12.74 -26.58 4.99
C PRO A 20 12.66 -25.12 4.56
N ALA A 21 12.43 -24.18 5.48
CA ALA A 21 12.20 -22.77 5.20
C ALA A 21 13.31 -22.08 4.36
N ARG A 22 14.59 -22.46 4.50
CA ARG A 22 15.68 -21.89 3.69
C ARG A 22 15.65 -22.27 2.21
N ARG A 23 15.03 -23.39 1.86
CA ARG A 23 14.97 -23.86 0.46
C ARG A 23 13.89 -23.15 -0.37
N TRP A 24 12.87 -22.63 0.27
CA TRP A 24 11.70 -22.03 -0.37
C TRP A 24 11.96 -20.66 -0.99
N PHE A 25 12.86 -19.90 -0.38
CA PHE A 25 13.18 -18.52 -0.83
C PHE A 25 14.39 -18.44 -1.77
N SER A 26 15.16 -19.53 -1.91
CA SER A 26 16.36 -19.54 -2.78
C SER A 26 16.06 -19.77 -4.25
N ASP A 27 14.96 -20.46 -4.59
CA ASP A 27 14.68 -20.85 -5.98
C ASP A 27 13.97 -19.77 -6.83
N ASN A 28 13.43 -18.72 -6.20
CA ASN A 28 12.79 -17.62 -6.93
C ASN A 28 13.73 -16.45 -7.29
N ARG A 29 15.02 -16.51 -6.93
CA ARG A 29 15.98 -15.43 -7.24
C ARG A 29 16.57 -15.47 -8.66
N SER A 30 16.27 -16.49 -9.47
CA SER A 30 16.94 -16.71 -10.77
C SER A 30 16.19 -16.20 -11.99
N GLN A 31 15.01 -15.55 -11.87
CA GLN A 31 14.23 -15.10 -13.04
C GLN A 31 14.03 -13.58 -13.17
N GLN A 32 14.72 -12.77 -12.40
CA GLN A 32 14.64 -11.31 -12.57
C GLN A 32 15.95 -10.71 -13.12
N ALA A 33 16.27 -11.02 -14.36
CA ALA A 33 17.29 -10.30 -15.13
C ALA A 33 16.61 -9.63 -16.34
N GLY A 34 16.56 -8.31 -16.33
CA GLY A 34 16.39 -7.55 -17.56
C GLY A 34 15.20 -6.61 -17.62
N TYR A 35 15.40 -5.36 -17.21
CA TYR A 35 15.03 -4.17 -17.98
C TYR A 35 15.76 -2.96 -17.34
N ARG A 36 16.96 -2.69 -17.85
CA ARG A 36 17.62 -1.39 -17.65
C ARG A 36 17.24 -0.49 -18.82
N CYS A 37 16.43 0.52 -18.56
CA CYS A 37 16.38 1.68 -19.45
C CYS A 37 17.22 2.79 -18.80
N ALA A 38 18.36 3.07 -19.42
CA ALA A 38 19.26 4.14 -19.00
C ALA A 38 18.73 5.47 -19.52
N VAL A 39 18.34 6.38 -18.62
CA VAL A 39 18.24 7.80 -18.89
C VAL A 39 19.15 8.50 -17.90
N SER A 40 20.21 9.14 -18.41
CA SER A 40 21.18 9.87 -17.61
C SER A 40 20.60 11.24 -17.22
N PHE A 41 20.44 11.48 -15.91
CA PHE A 41 20.24 12.81 -15.37
C PHE A 41 21.27 13.07 -14.26
N SER A 42 22.01 14.15 -14.41
CA SER A 42 22.99 14.64 -13.45
C SER A 42 22.33 15.69 -12.55
N SER A 43 21.84 15.29 -11.41
CA SER A 43 21.72 16.13 -10.21
C SER A 43 21.38 15.26 -9.00
N THR A 44 21.81 15.67 -7.82
CA THR A 44 21.61 15.00 -6.52
C THR A 44 20.16 14.90 -6.05
N SER A 45 19.18 15.21 -6.89
CA SER A 45 17.72 15.20 -6.63
C SER A 45 16.94 14.30 -7.60
N ASP A 46 17.54 13.21 -8.05
CA ASP A 46 16.85 12.22 -8.88
C ASP A 46 15.96 11.30 -8.01
N ILE A 47 14.71 11.07 -8.44
CA ILE A 47 13.76 10.18 -7.77
C ILE A 47 14.36 8.79 -7.51
N ASN A 48 15.23 8.30 -8.39
CA ASN A 48 15.88 7.01 -8.20
C ASN A 48 16.90 7.02 -7.05
N SER A 49 17.65 8.11 -6.88
CA SER A 49 18.56 8.30 -5.76
C SER A 49 17.80 8.37 -4.43
N MET A 50 16.67 9.11 -4.40
CA MET A 50 15.79 9.18 -3.23
C MET A 50 15.23 7.80 -2.88
N ARG A 51 14.75 7.05 -3.87
CA ARG A 51 14.25 5.68 -3.68
C ARG A 51 15.33 4.75 -3.15
N SER A 52 16.57 4.88 -3.64
CA SER A 52 17.69 4.09 -3.16
C SER A 52 18.03 4.39 -1.70
N ALA A 53 18.03 5.65 -1.29
CA ALA A 53 18.26 6.05 0.10
C ALA A 53 17.15 5.54 1.03
N ILE A 54 15.90 5.62 0.61
CA ILE A 54 14.75 5.06 1.33
C ILE A 54 14.88 3.55 1.48
N ASN A 55 15.20 2.82 0.41
CA ASN A 55 15.38 1.38 0.44
C ASN A 55 16.52 0.95 1.37
N GLN A 56 17.61 1.71 1.39
CA GLN A 56 18.73 1.47 2.30
C GLN A 56 18.28 1.62 3.76
N ALA A 57 17.60 2.74 4.10
CA ALA A 57 17.11 2.99 5.46
C ALA A 57 16.14 1.89 5.93
N LEU A 58 15.21 1.45 5.06
CA LEU A 58 14.28 0.35 5.34
C LEU A 58 15.02 -0.96 5.56
N SER A 59 15.99 -1.31 4.71
CA SER A 59 16.78 -2.55 4.82
C SER A 59 17.60 -2.59 6.11
N GLU A 60 18.23 -1.48 6.47
CA GLU A 60 19.01 -1.39 7.72
C GLU A 60 18.12 -1.53 8.94
N PHE A 61 16.96 -0.87 8.95
CA PHE A 61 16.00 -0.96 10.04
C PHE A 61 15.48 -2.40 10.21
N VAL A 62 14.94 -3.01 9.14
CA VAL A 62 14.39 -4.39 9.21
C VAL A 62 15.45 -5.41 9.63
N LYS A 63 16.68 -5.28 9.14
CA LYS A 63 17.78 -6.16 9.59
C LYS A 63 18.06 -6.04 11.09
N SER A 64 17.90 -4.83 11.65
CA SER A 64 18.02 -4.63 13.10
C SER A 64 16.89 -5.29 13.86
N GLU A 65 15.66 -5.11 13.41
CA GLU A 65 14.47 -5.66 14.05
C GLU A 65 14.40 -7.20 13.93
N ASN A 66 14.81 -7.76 12.79
CA ASN A 66 14.92 -9.21 12.62
C ASN A 66 15.92 -9.84 13.60
N LYS A 67 17.01 -9.14 13.93
CA LYS A 67 17.95 -9.59 15.00
C LYS A 67 17.29 -9.56 16.39
N TYR A 68 16.35 -8.63 16.61
CA TYR A 68 15.60 -8.59 17.86
C TYR A 68 14.60 -9.76 17.93
N LEU A 69 13.84 -10.02 16.87
CA LEU A 69 12.94 -11.17 16.80
C LEU A 69 13.67 -12.50 17.02
N ALA A 70 14.84 -12.68 16.41
CA ALA A 70 15.67 -13.88 16.56
C ALA A 70 16.12 -14.14 18.02
N LYS A 71 16.21 -13.09 18.87
CA LYS A 71 16.49 -13.24 20.31
C LYS A 71 15.31 -13.76 21.11
N ILE A 72 14.08 -13.54 20.61
CA ILE A 72 12.85 -14.04 21.24
C ILE A 72 12.73 -15.54 21.00
N GLY A 73 12.95 -15.99 19.77
CA GLY A 73 12.96 -17.41 19.42
C GLY A 73 13.05 -17.67 17.93
N PRO A 74 13.58 -18.84 17.53
CA PRO A 74 13.69 -19.20 16.11
C PRO A 74 12.34 -19.43 15.43
N GLU A 75 11.25 -19.58 16.19
CA GLU A 75 9.89 -19.69 15.68
C GLU A 75 9.45 -18.43 14.94
N LEU A 76 10.13 -17.30 15.17
CA LEU A 76 9.86 -16.01 14.51
C LEU A 76 10.64 -15.82 13.20
N ASP A 77 11.53 -16.73 12.82
CA ASP A 77 12.26 -16.66 11.54
C ASP A 77 11.31 -16.55 10.32
N PRO A 78 10.17 -17.28 10.24
CA PRO A 78 9.21 -17.10 9.15
C PRO A 78 8.58 -15.71 9.13
N VAL A 79 8.27 -15.13 10.29
CA VAL A 79 7.72 -13.77 10.43
C VAL A 79 8.73 -12.74 9.94
N ALA A 80 9.97 -12.81 10.42
CA ALA A 80 11.06 -11.93 10.00
C ALA A 80 11.30 -11.97 8.48
N THR A 81 11.30 -13.19 7.92
CA THR A 81 11.50 -13.41 6.48
C THR A 81 10.32 -12.85 5.67
N ALA A 82 9.10 -13.10 6.12
CA ALA A 82 7.89 -12.64 5.41
C ALA A 82 7.81 -11.11 5.34
N ILE A 83 8.03 -10.41 6.46
CA ILE A 83 7.95 -8.94 6.49
C ILE A 83 9.12 -8.31 5.73
N GLU A 84 10.33 -8.87 5.79
CA GLU A 84 11.49 -8.40 5.02
C GLU A 84 11.23 -8.52 3.51
N SER A 85 10.79 -9.71 3.06
CA SER A 85 10.45 -9.92 1.64
C SER A 85 9.33 -8.98 1.19
N PHE A 86 8.23 -8.90 1.93
CA PHE A 86 7.09 -8.04 1.58
C PHE A 86 7.46 -6.57 1.51
N LEU A 87 8.32 -6.08 2.41
CA LEU A 87 8.79 -4.70 2.45
C LEU A 87 9.80 -4.41 1.34
N LEU A 88 10.79 -5.30 1.10
CA LEU A 88 11.92 -5.01 0.21
C LEU A 88 11.68 -5.41 -1.25
N ASP A 89 10.70 -6.27 -1.54
CA ASP A 89 10.33 -6.63 -2.90
C ASP A 89 9.54 -5.52 -3.60
N SER A 90 10.12 -4.96 -4.65
CA SER A 90 9.50 -4.13 -5.72
C SER A 90 8.50 -3.02 -5.34
N GLY A 91 8.69 -2.25 -4.28
CA GLY A 91 7.84 -1.10 -3.96
C GLY A 91 8.21 0.17 -4.75
N LYS A 92 7.21 0.91 -5.27
CA LYS A 92 7.42 2.25 -5.89
C LYS A 92 7.83 3.32 -4.88
N ARG A 93 7.65 3.06 -3.58
CA ARG A 93 7.98 3.97 -2.46
C ARG A 93 7.29 5.33 -2.57
N LEU A 94 6.08 5.39 -3.10
CA LEU A 94 5.41 6.66 -3.38
C LEU A 94 5.25 7.53 -2.12
N ARG A 95 4.87 6.94 -0.99
CA ARG A 95 4.63 7.69 0.25
C ARG A 95 5.89 8.34 0.79
N PRO A 96 6.99 7.59 0.99
CA PRO A 96 8.27 8.20 1.33
C PRO A 96 8.78 9.19 0.27
N LEU A 97 8.56 8.95 -1.03
CA LEU A 97 8.97 9.88 -2.09
C LEU A 97 8.21 11.19 -2.01
N PHE A 98 6.87 11.17 -1.83
CA PHE A 98 6.11 12.40 -1.63
C PHE A 98 6.53 13.16 -0.37
N ALA A 99 6.84 12.45 0.73
CA ALA A 99 7.36 13.10 1.93
C ALA A 99 8.74 13.72 1.69
N TYR A 100 9.62 13.03 0.97
CA TYR A 100 10.95 13.57 0.62
C TYR A 100 10.81 14.82 -0.26
N VAL A 101 9.97 14.77 -1.28
CA VAL A 101 9.74 15.92 -2.17
C VAL A 101 9.03 17.05 -1.41
N GLY A 102 8.13 16.74 -0.49
CA GLY A 102 7.51 17.71 0.41
C GLY A 102 8.54 18.48 1.26
N LEU A 103 9.56 17.79 1.76
CA LEU A 103 10.68 18.40 2.47
C LEU A 103 11.50 19.32 1.55
N LEU A 104 11.92 18.83 0.37
CA LEU A 104 12.72 19.60 -0.60
C LEU A 104 11.95 20.82 -1.13
N GLY A 105 10.65 20.65 -1.38
CA GLY A 105 9.77 21.73 -1.81
C GLY A 105 9.58 22.81 -0.76
N ALA A 106 9.78 22.49 0.51
CA ALA A 106 9.83 23.43 1.62
C ALA A 106 11.21 24.07 1.82
N GLY A 107 12.21 23.76 0.98
CA GLY A 107 13.54 24.34 1.01
C GLY A 107 14.49 23.72 2.04
N ALA A 108 14.20 22.52 2.54
CA ALA A 108 15.08 21.82 3.47
C ALA A 108 15.74 20.61 2.80
N ASP A 109 16.97 20.30 3.24
CA ASP A 109 17.73 19.13 2.77
C ASP A 109 17.44 17.90 3.63
N ALA A 110 17.54 16.72 3.04
CA ALA A 110 17.33 15.45 3.72
C ALA A 110 18.65 14.93 4.31
N SER A 111 18.73 14.88 5.65
CA SER A 111 19.79 14.15 6.35
C SER A 111 19.44 12.65 6.45
N PRO A 112 20.40 11.76 6.81
CA PRO A 112 20.11 10.34 7.04
C PRO A 112 19.01 10.10 8.08
N GLU A 113 18.94 10.92 9.13
CA GLU A 113 17.90 10.87 10.17
C GLU A 113 16.52 11.20 9.60
N ILE A 114 16.46 12.23 8.75
CA ILE A 114 15.22 12.62 8.05
C ILE A 114 14.80 11.53 7.05
N ILE A 115 15.73 10.94 6.29
CA ILE A 115 15.43 9.84 5.38
C ILE A 115 14.86 8.65 6.16
N LYS A 116 15.44 8.31 7.33
CA LYS A 116 14.90 7.26 8.21
C LYS A 116 13.48 7.61 8.68
N ALA A 117 13.24 8.84 9.12
CA ALA A 117 11.92 9.28 9.55
C ALA A 117 10.87 9.17 8.41
N ILE A 118 11.21 9.66 7.22
CA ILE A 118 10.36 9.58 6.01
C ILE A 118 10.08 8.13 5.62
N SER A 119 11.08 7.24 5.71
CA SER A 119 10.96 5.83 5.34
C SER A 119 9.97 5.07 6.22
N SER A 120 9.70 5.54 7.44
CA SER A 120 8.70 4.95 8.35
C SER A 120 7.30 4.86 7.72
N LEU A 121 6.96 5.77 6.79
CA LEU A 121 5.68 5.77 6.09
C LEU A 121 5.45 4.53 5.21
N GLU A 122 6.52 3.88 4.75
CA GLU A 122 6.38 2.64 3.97
C GLU A 122 5.91 1.46 4.84
N LEU A 123 6.29 1.44 6.13
CA LEU A 123 5.83 0.41 7.07
C LEU A 123 4.33 0.53 7.37
N ILE A 124 3.77 1.75 7.39
CA ILE A 124 2.30 1.94 7.43
C ILE A 124 1.66 1.30 6.19
N HIS A 125 2.28 1.49 5.03
CA HIS A 125 1.76 0.90 3.79
C HIS A 125 1.84 -0.63 3.79
N VAL A 126 2.90 -1.21 4.33
CA VAL A 126 3.02 -2.67 4.51
C VAL A 126 1.89 -3.20 5.40
N CYS A 127 1.64 -2.57 6.55
CA CYS A 127 0.50 -2.90 7.42
C CYS A 127 -0.82 -2.84 6.64
N ALA A 128 -1.07 -1.73 5.96
CA ALA A 128 -2.31 -1.54 5.20
C ALA A 128 -2.53 -2.62 4.14
N LEU A 129 -1.48 -2.98 3.39
CA LEU A 129 -1.59 -4.02 2.35
C LEU A 129 -1.82 -5.42 2.93
N ILE A 130 -1.13 -5.77 4.03
CA ILE A 130 -1.29 -7.09 4.67
C ILE A 130 -2.70 -7.25 5.23
N HIS A 131 -3.23 -6.22 5.89
CA HIS A 131 -4.58 -6.25 6.44
C HIS A 131 -5.65 -6.19 5.34
N ASP A 132 -5.45 -5.40 4.28
CA ASP A 132 -6.32 -5.32 3.11
C ASP A 132 -6.49 -6.70 2.44
N ASP A 133 -5.37 -7.43 2.23
CA ASP A 133 -5.41 -8.79 1.67
C ASP A 133 -6.24 -9.76 2.50
N VAL A 134 -6.26 -9.62 3.83
CA VAL A 134 -7.11 -10.43 4.72
C VAL A 134 -8.57 -10.01 4.61
N MET A 135 -8.86 -8.71 4.58
CA MET A 135 -10.23 -8.18 4.52
C MET A 135 -10.89 -8.46 3.18
N ASP A 136 -10.13 -8.36 2.08
CA ASP A 136 -10.61 -8.60 0.71
C ASP A 136 -10.57 -10.09 0.33
N GLY A 137 -9.93 -10.95 1.14
CA GLY A 137 -9.72 -12.37 0.83
C GLY A 137 -8.79 -12.58 -0.37
N SER A 138 -7.87 -11.66 -0.65
CA SER A 138 -6.97 -11.72 -1.80
C SER A 138 -5.90 -12.78 -1.63
N ASP A 139 -5.86 -13.78 -2.50
CA ASP A 139 -4.89 -14.90 -2.41
C ASP A 139 -3.46 -14.49 -2.78
N THR A 140 -3.31 -13.45 -3.62
CA THR A 140 -2.02 -13.03 -4.17
C THR A 140 -1.80 -11.52 -4.06
N ARG A 141 -0.53 -11.14 -3.88
CA ARG A 141 -0.06 -9.75 -3.89
C ARG A 141 1.26 -9.65 -4.67
N ARG A 142 1.33 -8.79 -5.69
CA ARG A 142 2.53 -8.59 -6.52
C ARG A 142 3.08 -9.88 -7.14
N GLY A 143 2.18 -10.80 -7.55
CA GLY A 143 2.55 -12.08 -8.14
C GLY A 143 3.05 -13.15 -7.15
N SER A 144 3.01 -12.87 -5.84
CA SER A 144 3.35 -13.81 -4.76
C SER A 144 2.12 -14.09 -3.90
N PRO A 145 2.07 -15.20 -3.14
CA PRO A 145 1.01 -15.41 -2.17
C PRO A 145 0.92 -14.25 -1.17
N SER A 146 -0.30 -13.84 -0.82
CA SER A 146 -0.53 -12.90 0.28
C SER A 146 -0.04 -13.49 1.61
N ILE A 147 0.19 -12.65 2.62
CA ILE A 147 0.79 -13.11 3.89
C ILE A 147 -0.08 -14.19 4.56
N HIS A 148 -1.40 -14.02 4.57
CA HIS A 148 -2.27 -15.05 5.16
C HIS A 148 -2.22 -16.38 4.41
N LYS A 149 -2.09 -16.37 3.08
CA LYS A 149 -1.92 -17.60 2.28
C LYS A 149 -0.55 -18.23 2.43
N LEU A 150 0.48 -17.42 2.61
CA LEU A 150 1.82 -17.91 2.90
C LEU A 150 1.85 -18.71 4.21
N PHE A 151 1.23 -18.17 5.27
CA PHE A 151 1.20 -18.83 6.58
C PHE A 151 0.19 -19.99 6.64
N GLU A 152 -0.94 -19.93 5.94
CA GLU A 152 -1.84 -21.06 5.73
C GLU A 152 -1.10 -22.26 5.13
N LYS A 153 -0.32 -22.01 4.08
CA LYS A 153 0.49 -23.02 3.42
C LYS A 153 1.58 -23.57 4.35
N MET A 154 2.28 -22.68 5.07
CA MET A 154 3.30 -23.09 6.06
C MET A 154 2.70 -24.00 7.13
N HIS A 155 1.51 -23.71 7.64
CA HIS A 155 0.81 -24.54 8.62
C HIS A 155 0.55 -25.94 8.07
N THR A 156 0.06 -26.04 6.83
CA THR A 156 -0.24 -27.32 6.18
C THR A 156 1.02 -28.14 5.92
N GLU A 157 2.08 -27.53 5.42
CA GLU A 157 3.34 -28.21 5.08
C GLU A 157 4.09 -28.71 6.34
N ASN A 158 3.97 -27.98 7.45
CA ASN A 158 4.56 -28.41 8.72
C ASN A 158 3.62 -29.30 9.57
N GLN A 159 2.46 -29.67 9.05
CA GLN A 159 1.46 -30.52 9.71
C GLN A 159 1.09 -30.02 11.12
N LEU A 160 0.92 -28.69 11.26
CA LEU A 160 0.56 -28.08 12.53
C LEU A 160 -0.90 -28.42 12.90
N VAL A 161 -1.21 -28.37 14.20
CA VAL A 161 -2.55 -28.68 14.71
C VAL A 161 -3.48 -27.49 14.55
N GLY A 162 -4.72 -27.74 14.16
CA GLY A 162 -5.79 -26.76 14.05
C GLY A 162 -6.13 -26.36 12.62
N SER A 163 -6.75 -25.19 12.44
CA SER A 163 -7.19 -24.69 11.13
C SER A 163 -6.07 -23.91 10.45
N ALA A 164 -5.58 -24.40 9.32
CA ALA A 164 -4.57 -23.70 8.52
C ALA A 164 -5.04 -22.33 8.02
N PRO A 165 -6.27 -22.14 7.48
CA PRO A 165 -6.75 -20.81 7.11
C PRO A 165 -6.79 -19.83 8.29
N GLN A 166 -7.26 -20.28 9.47
CA GLN A 166 -7.31 -19.42 10.65
C GLN A 166 -5.92 -19.05 11.14
N PHE A 167 -4.96 -19.98 11.10
CA PHE A 167 -3.55 -19.68 11.41
C PHE A 167 -2.97 -18.63 10.47
N GLY A 168 -3.25 -18.74 9.17
CA GLY A 168 -2.83 -17.78 8.16
C GLY A 168 -3.37 -16.37 8.44
N ILE A 169 -4.68 -16.25 8.68
CA ILE A 169 -5.34 -14.98 9.02
C ILE A 169 -4.74 -14.38 10.30
N SER A 170 -4.61 -15.18 11.36
CA SER A 170 -4.06 -14.71 12.65
C SER A 170 -2.63 -14.22 12.50
N SER A 171 -1.80 -14.93 11.73
CA SER A 171 -0.42 -14.54 11.43
C SER A 171 -0.36 -13.22 10.66
N ALA A 172 -1.19 -13.04 9.65
CA ALA A 172 -1.23 -11.81 8.84
C ALA A 172 -1.67 -10.60 9.68
N ILE A 173 -2.67 -10.74 10.55
CA ILE A 173 -3.07 -9.68 11.48
C ILE A 173 -1.88 -9.26 12.34
N LEU A 174 -1.19 -10.21 12.98
CA LEU A 174 -0.06 -9.91 13.86
C LEU A 174 1.14 -9.31 13.11
N ILE A 175 1.41 -9.77 11.88
CA ILE A 175 2.50 -9.22 11.05
C ILE A 175 2.16 -7.82 10.57
N GLY A 176 0.91 -7.54 10.24
CA GLY A 176 0.44 -6.19 9.92
C GLY A 176 0.55 -5.24 11.12
N ASP A 177 0.16 -5.68 12.32
CA ASP A 177 0.33 -4.91 13.56
C ASP A 177 1.81 -4.67 13.87
N LEU A 178 2.68 -5.67 13.65
CA LEU A 178 4.12 -5.51 13.81
C LEU A 178 4.69 -4.45 12.85
N ALA A 179 4.25 -4.42 11.60
CA ALA A 179 4.63 -3.38 10.65
C ALA A 179 4.19 -1.99 11.10
N LEU A 180 2.98 -1.86 11.67
CA LEU A 180 2.47 -0.60 12.21
C LEU A 180 3.28 -0.12 13.44
N ILE A 181 3.63 -1.04 14.33
CA ILE A 181 4.49 -0.77 15.50
C ILE A 181 5.88 -0.33 15.02
N TRP A 182 6.47 -1.04 14.08
CA TRP A 182 7.77 -0.73 13.51
C TRP A 182 7.79 0.60 12.77
N SER A 183 6.68 1.02 12.16
CA SER A 183 6.57 2.35 11.58
C SER A 183 6.76 3.45 12.64
N ALA A 184 6.05 3.36 13.77
CA ALA A 184 6.22 4.30 14.87
C ALA A 184 7.62 4.23 15.48
N GLN A 185 8.15 3.02 15.69
CA GLN A 185 9.51 2.81 16.22
C GLN A 185 10.56 3.42 15.31
N MET A 186 10.47 3.22 13.99
CA MET A 186 11.41 3.78 13.01
C MET A 186 11.41 5.32 13.03
N LEU A 187 10.22 5.95 13.16
CA LEU A 187 10.09 7.39 13.31
C LEU A 187 10.71 7.88 14.64
N HIS A 188 10.34 7.26 15.76
CA HIS A 188 10.81 7.68 17.09
C HIS A 188 12.32 7.47 17.27
N THR A 189 12.89 6.47 16.61
CA THR A 189 14.34 6.16 16.66
C THR A 189 15.12 6.72 15.47
N SER A 190 14.53 7.65 14.71
CA SER A 190 15.18 8.25 13.53
C SER A 190 16.31 9.23 13.90
N SER A 191 16.31 9.72 15.15
CA SER A 191 17.26 10.73 15.64
C SER A 191 17.10 12.12 15.01
N ILE A 192 15.93 12.42 14.42
CA ILE A 192 15.58 13.80 14.03
C ILE A 192 15.51 14.68 15.27
N LYS A 193 15.61 16.00 15.10
CA LYS A 193 15.55 16.95 16.21
C LYS A 193 14.18 16.88 16.90
N ASN A 194 14.14 17.08 18.21
CA ASN A 194 12.92 17.02 19.00
C ASN A 194 11.82 17.96 18.49
N ASP A 195 12.17 19.17 18.06
CA ASP A 195 11.22 20.11 17.49
C ASP A 195 10.64 19.64 16.15
N GLN A 196 11.43 18.94 15.31
CA GLN A 196 10.96 18.30 14.10
C GLN A 196 10.00 17.17 14.40
N LEU A 197 10.32 16.31 15.38
CA LEU A 197 9.45 15.22 15.80
C LEU A 197 8.11 15.76 16.32
N ILE A 198 8.14 16.75 17.21
CA ILE A 198 6.92 17.35 17.79
C ILE A 198 6.01 17.94 16.71
N ARG A 199 6.56 18.62 15.70
CA ARG A 199 5.77 19.16 14.59
C ARG A 199 5.18 18.09 13.68
N THR A 200 5.87 16.96 13.53
CA THR A 200 5.54 15.92 12.57
C THR A 200 4.56 14.88 13.11
N LEU A 201 4.59 14.60 14.42
CA LEU A 201 3.71 13.61 15.06
C LEU A 201 2.21 13.84 14.79
N PRO A 202 1.64 15.06 14.88
CA PRO A 202 0.22 15.25 14.59
C PRO A 202 -0.16 14.83 13.16
N VAL A 203 0.68 15.13 12.17
CA VAL A 203 0.46 14.75 10.76
C VAL A 203 0.54 13.23 10.58
N TYR A 204 1.52 12.60 11.24
CA TYR A 204 1.71 11.15 11.25
C TYR A 204 0.50 10.43 11.87
N ASP A 205 -0.01 10.93 13.00
CA ASP A 205 -1.17 10.35 13.67
C ASP A 205 -2.44 10.54 12.85
N GLU A 206 -2.67 11.74 12.31
CA GLU A 206 -3.83 12.03 11.48
C GLU A 206 -3.84 11.16 10.20
N MET A 207 -2.68 10.98 9.56
CA MET A 207 -2.53 10.08 8.40
C MET A 207 -2.99 8.65 8.73
N ARG A 208 -2.59 8.11 9.87
CA ARG A 208 -2.97 6.75 10.30
C ARG A 208 -4.46 6.63 10.61
N VAL A 209 -5.01 7.61 11.32
CA VAL A 209 -6.45 7.66 11.64
C VAL A 209 -7.28 7.74 10.35
N GLU A 210 -6.91 8.62 9.42
CA GLU A 210 -7.61 8.79 8.15
C GLU A 210 -7.55 7.52 7.29
N LEU A 211 -6.40 6.83 7.25
CA LEU A 211 -6.25 5.56 6.55
C LEU A 211 -7.18 4.47 7.13
N MET A 212 -7.19 4.30 8.45
CA MET A 212 -8.05 3.29 9.10
C MET A 212 -9.53 3.62 8.94
N ALA A 213 -9.90 4.90 9.04
CA ALA A 213 -11.27 5.34 8.78
C ALA A 213 -11.67 5.09 7.31
N GLY A 214 -10.76 5.38 6.35
CA GLY A 214 -10.97 5.11 4.93
C GLY A 214 -11.15 3.63 4.62
N GLN A 215 -10.35 2.76 5.26
CA GLN A 215 -10.48 1.32 5.11
C GLN A 215 -11.80 0.80 5.69
N TYR A 216 -12.22 1.31 6.85
CA TYR A 216 -13.53 0.97 7.40
C TYR A 216 -14.69 1.41 6.50
N LEU A 217 -14.59 2.62 5.91
CA LEU A 217 -15.59 3.08 4.94
C LEU A 217 -15.68 2.15 3.73
N ASP A 218 -14.55 1.63 3.23
CA ASP A 218 -14.54 0.70 2.10
C ASP A 218 -15.28 -0.60 2.43
N VAL A 219 -14.94 -1.24 3.55
CA VAL A 219 -15.63 -2.44 4.04
C VAL A 219 -17.14 -2.18 4.26
N TYR A 220 -17.48 -1.00 4.78
CA TYR A 220 -18.86 -0.62 5.01
C TYR A 220 -19.65 -0.44 3.70
N GLU A 221 -19.05 0.23 2.69
CA GLU A 221 -19.68 0.41 1.36
C GLU A 221 -19.91 -0.93 0.65
N GLN A 222 -18.96 -1.87 0.74
CA GLN A 222 -19.13 -3.21 0.22
C GLN A 222 -20.34 -3.90 0.84
N SER A 223 -20.52 -3.74 2.16
CA SER A 223 -21.63 -4.36 2.92
C SER A 223 -23.00 -3.72 2.64
N LEU A 224 -23.04 -2.42 2.33
CA LEU A 224 -24.31 -1.73 2.00
C LEU A 224 -24.91 -2.18 0.67
N GLY A 225 -24.08 -2.64 -0.26
CA GLY A 225 -24.54 -3.07 -1.59
C GLY A 225 -25.10 -1.95 -2.47
N THR A 226 -24.98 -0.68 -2.06
CA THR A 226 -25.40 0.49 -2.84
C THR A 226 -24.26 1.02 -3.68
N GLN A 227 -24.58 1.70 -4.78
CA GLN A 227 -23.60 2.41 -5.60
C GLN A 227 -23.88 3.90 -5.56
N ASN A 228 -22.89 4.66 -5.10
CA ASN A 228 -22.96 6.11 -5.07
C ASN A 228 -21.56 6.67 -5.35
N VAL A 229 -21.45 7.45 -6.42
CA VAL A 229 -20.18 8.01 -6.89
C VAL A 229 -19.50 8.85 -5.81
N GLU A 230 -20.25 9.73 -5.13
CA GLU A 230 -19.70 10.61 -4.08
C GLU A 230 -19.12 9.79 -2.91
N ARG A 231 -19.82 8.72 -2.49
CA ARG A 231 -19.36 7.82 -1.42
C ARG A 231 -18.12 7.05 -1.85
N SER A 232 -18.06 6.53 -3.08
CA SER A 232 -16.88 5.86 -3.64
C SER A 232 -15.68 6.82 -3.71
N LEU A 233 -15.87 8.06 -4.14
CA LEU A 233 -14.82 9.09 -4.13
C LEU A 233 -14.37 9.45 -2.71
N LYS A 234 -15.29 9.43 -1.73
CA LYS A 234 -14.92 9.63 -0.33
C LYS A 234 -14.02 8.50 0.18
N VAL A 235 -14.33 7.23 -0.14
CA VAL A 235 -13.45 6.09 0.16
C VAL A 235 -12.10 6.29 -0.51
N ALA A 236 -12.06 6.56 -1.82
CA ALA A 236 -10.84 6.82 -2.57
C ALA A 236 -9.96 7.90 -1.94
N ARG A 237 -10.58 9.01 -1.48
CA ARG A 237 -9.90 10.12 -0.82
C ARG A 237 -9.21 9.70 0.47
N TYR A 238 -9.91 9.01 1.37
CA TYR A 238 -9.40 8.67 2.70
C TYR A 238 -8.57 7.39 2.74
N LYS A 239 -9.03 6.31 2.06
CA LYS A 239 -8.30 5.04 2.00
C LYS A 239 -6.97 5.17 1.24
N SER A 240 -6.92 6.00 0.19
CA SER A 240 -5.78 6.03 -0.73
C SER A 240 -5.18 7.42 -0.96
N GLY A 241 -5.99 8.40 -1.36
CA GLY A 241 -5.50 9.69 -1.85
C GLY A 241 -4.73 10.48 -0.80
N LYS A 242 -5.37 10.75 0.33
CA LYS A 242 -4.77 11.54 1.42
C LYS A 242 -3.53 10.86 1.97
N TYR A 243 -3.63 9.59 2.29
CA TYR A 243 -2.56 8.85 2.92
C TYR A 243 -1.38 8.54 1.96
N THR A 244 -1.61 8.51 0.64
CA THR A 244 -0.54 8.25 -0.34
C THR A 244 0.19 9.52 -0.77
N ILE A 245 -0.50 10.66 -0.83
CA ILE A 245 0.03 11.88 -1.45
C ILE A 245 -0.02 13.07 -0.50
N GLN A 246 -1.21 13.50 -0.07
CA GLN A 246 -1.37 14.71 0.73
C GLN A 246 -0.63 14.64 2.07
N ARG A 247 -0.88 13.61 2.86
CA ARG A 247 -0.27 13.47 4.20
C ARG A 247 1.23 13.25 4.16
N PRO A 248 1.80 12.45 3.25
CA PRO A 248 3.24 12.40 3.05
C PRO A 248 3.86 13.76 2.72
N LEU A 249 3.25 14.56 1.84
CA LEU A 249 3.71 15.94 1.57
C LEU A 249 3.70 16.79 2.83
N HIS A 250 2.61 16.75 3.61
CA HIS A 250 2.51 17.45 4.89
C HIS A 250 3.55 16.96 5.90
N PHE A 251 3.83 15.65 5.94
CA PHE A 251 4.85 15.07 6.79
C PHE A 251 6.24 15.65 6.47
N GLY A 252 6.62 15.67 5.19
CA GLY A 252 7.88 16.26 4.74
C GLY A 252 7.97 17.77 5.02
N ALA A 253 6.88 18.50 4.74
CA ALA A 253 6.80 19.93 5.03
C ALA A 253 6.91 20.24 6.54
N SER A 254 6.29 19.42 7.40
CA SER A 254 6.37 19.55 8.86
C SER A 254 7.78 19.30 9.38
N LEU A 255 8.52 18.35 8.80
CA LEU A 255 9.94 18.15 9.11
C LEU A 255 10.79 19.41 8.79
N ALA A 256 10.45 20.10 7.70
CA ALA A 256 11.10 21.35 7.32
C ALA A 256 10.66 22.56 8.16
N GLY A 257 9.57 22.49 8.89
CA GLY A 257 8.96 23.64 9.59
C GLY A 257 8.28 24.62 8.62
N ALA A 258 7.64 24.10 7.59
CA ALA A 258 6.98 24.89 6.55
C ALA A 258 5.85 25.77 7.08
N SER A 259 5.56 26.86 6.35
CA SER A 259 4.43 27.75 6.63
C SER A 259 3.09 27.10 6.34
N GLU A 260 2.03 27.59 6.95
CA GLU A 260 0.66 27.15 6.67
C GLU A 260 0.27 27.36 5.20
N GLU A 261 0.76 28.41 4.57
CA GLU A 261 0.54 28.67 3.14
C GLU A 261 1.08 27.52 2.27
N LEU A 262 2.30 27.05 2.56
CA LEU A 262 2.89 25.91 1.85
C LEU A 262 2.13 24.60 2.11
N ILE A 263 1.71 24.36 3.35
CA ILE A 263 0.86 23.21 3.70
C ILE A 263 -0.45 23.24 2.92
N ASN A 264 -1.09 24.40 2.79
CA ASN A 264 -2.31 24.57 2.00
C ASN A 264 -2.05 24.32 0.51
N SER A 265 -0.92 24.72 -0.04
CA SER A 265 -0.53 24.43 -1.41
C SER A 265 -0.36 22.94 -1.65
N TYR A 266 0.26 22.21 -0.72
CA TYR A 266 0.33 20.76 -0.77
C TYR A 266 -1.03 20.08 -0.61
N THR A 267 -1.95 20.67 0.13
CA THR A 267 -3.33 20.19 0.21
C THR A 267 -4.04 20.32 -1.14
N ASN A 268 -3.93 21.50 -1.78
CA ASN A 268 -4.56 21.78 -3.06
C ASN A 268 -3.97 20.94 -4.22
N TYR A 269 -2.71 20.54 -4.11
CA TYR A 269 -2.08 19.59 -5.02
C TYR A 269 -2.45 18.15 -4.67
N GLY A 270 -2.35 17.77 -3.39
CA GLY A 270 -2.36 16.38 -2.97
C GLY A 270 -3.73 15.72 -2.99
N ILE A 271 -4.82 16.46 -2.69
CA ILE A 271 -6.17 15.90 -2.71
C ILE A 271 -6.60 15.52 -4.14
N PRO A 272 -6.57 16.42 -5.14
CA PRO A 272 -6.97 16.04 -6.50
C PRO A 272 -6.06 14.93 -7.07
N LEU A 273 -4.76 15.02 -6.90
CA LEU A 273 -3.85 14.00 -7.40
C LEU A 273 -4.09 12.64 -6.72
N GLY A 274 -4.41 12.65 -5.43
CA GLY A 274 -4.74 11.43 -4.69
C GLY A 274 -6.01 10.75 -5.18
N GLU A 275 -7.02 11.52 -5.53
CA GLU A 275 -8.25 11.00 -6.16
C GLU A 275 -7.94 10.46 -7.56
N ALA A 276 -7.20 11.20 -8.40
CA ALA A 276 -6.77 10.75 -9.72
C ALA A 276 -5.96 9.44 -9.65
N PHE A 277 -5.08 9.32 -8.66
CA PHE A 277 -4.29 8.12 -8.42
C PHE A 277 -5.19 6.90 -8.14
N GLN A 278 -6.20 7.04 -7.27
CA GLN A 278 -7.11 5.94 -6.96
C GLN A 278 -8.01 5.59 -8.14
N LEU A 279 -8.57 6.58 -8.84
CA LEU A 279 -9.34 6.32 -10.06
C LEU A 279 -8.52 5.57 -11.12
N ARG A 280 -7.21 5.84 -11.21
CA ARG A 280 -6.30 5.07 -12.07
C ARG A 280 -6.12 3.64 -11.57
N ASP A 281 -5.98 3.43 -10.26
CA ASP A 281 -5.89 2.09 -9.67
C ASP A 281 -7.20 1.32 -9.90
N ASP A 282 -8.37 1.95 -9.80
CA ASP A 282 -9.69 1.33 -10.08
C ASP A 282 -9.81 0.86 -11.54
N LEU A 283 -9.30 1.65 -12.51
CA LEU A 283 -9.23 1.21 -13.91
C LEU A 283 -8.29 0.02 -14.08
N LEU A 284 -7.13 0.04 -13.42
CA LEU A 284 -6.15 -1.04 -13.48
C LEU A 284 -6.66 -2.31 -12.81
N GLY A 285 -7.46 -2.23 -11.75
CA GLY A 285 -8.10 -3.37 -11.09
C GLY A 285 -9.09 -4.11 -11.99
N VAL A 286 -9.67 -3.40 -12.98
CA VAL A 286 -10.61 -3.97 -13.95
C VAL A 286 -9.92 -4.37 -15.26
N PHE A 287 -9.07 -3.51 -15.82
CA PHE A 287 -8.52 -3.65 -17.19
C PHE A 287 -7.02 -3.94 -17.23
N GLY A 288 -6.33 -3.86 -16.10
CA GLY A 288 -4.86 -3.93 -16.06
C GLY A 288 -4.32 -5.30 -16.50
N ASP A 289 -3.17 -5.27 -17.19
CA ASP A 289 -2.43 -6.48 -17.54
C ASP A 289 -1.88 -7.14 -16.27
N PRO A 290 -2.16 -8.44 -16.03
CA PRO A 290 -1.62 -9.18 -14.88
C PRO A 290 -0.10 -9.13 -14.76
N SER A 291 0.62 -9.05 -15.87
CA SER A 291 2.09 -8.94 -15.87
C SER A 291 2.59 -7.60 -15.29
N VAL A 292 1.74 -6.57 -15.32
CA VAL A 292 2.04 -5.21 -14.81
C VAL A 292 1.48 -5.00 -13.42
N THR A 293 0.26 -5.48 -13.18
CA THR A 293 -0.45 -5.28 -11.90
C THR A 293 -0.04 -6.29 -10.82
N GLY A 294 0.43 -7.48 -11.23
CA GLY A 294 0.71 -8.60 -10.34
C GLY A 294 -0.53 -9.23 -9.71
N LYS A 295 -1.74 -8.91 -10.23
CA LYS A 295 -3.04 -9.46 -9.87
C LYS A 295 -3.76 -10.00 -11.12
N PRO A 296 -4.68 -10.96 -11.00
CA PRO A 296 -5.51 -11.41 -12.13
C PRO A 296 -6.30 -10.25 -12.75
N ALA A 297 -6.48 -10.25 -14.07
CA ALA A 297 -7.34 -9.26 -14.73
C ALA A 297 -8.78 -9.34 -14.16
N GLY A 298 -9.37 -8.19 -13.85
CA GLY A 298 -10.71 -8.10 -13.28
C GLY A 298 -10.80 -8.55 -11.82
N ASP A 299 -9.73 -8.46 -11.06
CA ASP A 299 -9.70 -8.82 -9.64
C ASP A 299 -10.73 -8.01 -8.84
N ASP A 300 -10.81 -6.70 -9.06
CA ASP A 300 -11.79 -5.82 -8.43
C ASP A 300 -13.25 -6.19 -8.76
N LEU A 301 -13.48 -6.84 -9.92
CA LEU A 301 -14.81 -7.35 -10.29
C LEU A 301 -15.18 -8.59 -9.48
N ARG A 302 -14.20 -9.47 -9.20
CA ARG A 302 -14.37 -10.66 -8.35
C ARG A 302 -14.55 -10.30 -6.89
N GLU A 303 -13.75 -9.35 -6.40
CA GLU A 303 -13.85 -8.83 -5.03
C GLU A 303 -15.15 -8.02 -4.81
N GLY A 304 -15.80 -7.57 -5.89
CA GLY A 304 -17.02 -6.77 -5.80
C GLY A 304 -16.78 -5.34 -5.28
N LYS A 305 -15.62 -4.75 -5.58
CA LYS A 305 -15.23 -3.42 -5.11
C LYS A 305 -16.17 -2.33 -5.60
N ARG A 306 -16.71 -1.54 -4.68
CA ARG A 306 -17.68 -0.46 -4.93
C ARG A 306 -16.97 0.85 -5.34
N THR A 307 -16.24 0.80 -6.45
CA THR A 307 -15.48 1.93 -6.98
C THR A 307 -16.37 2.96 -7.71
N ALA A 308 -15.85 4.15 -7.94
CA ALA A 308 -16.53 5.17 -8.75
C ALA A 308 -16.80 4.67 -10.18
N LEU A 309 -15.89 3.86 -10.75
CA LEU A 309 -16.06 3.23 -12.06
C LEU A 309 -17.31 2.35 -12.10
N ILE A 310 -17.50 1.51 -11.10
CA ILE A 310 -18.67 0.62 -11.00
C ILE A 310 -19.95 1.41 -10.73
N ALA A 311 -19.91 2.43 -9.87
CA ALA A 311 -21.06 3.27 -9.59
C ALA A 311 -21.56 3.99 -10.86
N ILE A 312 -20.66 4.59 -11.64
CA ILE A 312 -21.00 5.24 -12.92
C ILE A 312 -21.51 4.23 -13.95
N THR A 313 -20.90 3.04 -14.00
CA THR A 313 -21.34 1.96 -14.89
C THR A 313 -22.78 1.58 -14.60
N MET A 314 -23.13 1.35 -13.35
CA MET A 314 -24.48 0.94 -12.95
C MET A 314 -25.53 2.03 -13.17
N ASP A 315 -25.15 3.28 -12.98
CA ASP A 315 -26.03 4.44 -13.24
C ASP A 315 -26.39 4.58 -14.73
N ARG A 316 -25.48 4.21 -15.63
CA ARG A 316 -25.63 4.36 -17.08
C ARG A 316 -26.07 3.09 -17.80
N ALA A 317 -26.05 1.95 -17.13
CA ALA A 317 -26.34 0.65 -17.72
C ALA A 317 -27.83 0.49 -18.09
N THR A 318 -28.10 -0.16 -19.21
CA THR A 318 -29.44 -0.61 -19.59
C THR A 318 -29.95 -1.70 -18.62
N ASN A 319 -31.26 -1.96 -18.63
CA ASN A 319 -31.84 -3.02 -17.77
C ASN A 319 -31.21 -4.40 -18.01
N GLY A 320 -30.83 -4.73 -19.25
CA GLY A 320 -30.13 -5.98 -19.58
C GLY A 320 -28.74 -6.02 -18.94
N GLN A 321 -27.94 -4.97 -19.14
CA GLN A 321 -26.61 -4.83 -18.56
C GLN A 321 -26.63 -4.85 -17.03
N LEU A 322 -27.63 -4.17 -16.41
CA LEU A 322 -27.80 -4.22 -14.95
C LEU A 322 -28.10 -5.62 -14.41
N LYS A 323 -28.83 -6.44 -15.19
CA LYS A 323 -29.07 -7.83 -14.82
C LYS A 323 -27.75 -8.64 -14.84
N ASP A 324 -26.96 -8.46 -15.90
CA ASP A 324 -25.67 -9.16 -16.04
C ASP A 324 -24.67 -8.71 -14.98
N LEU A 325 -24.60 -7.40 -14.70
CA LEU A 325 -23.78 -6.84 -13.61
C LEU A 325 -24.17 -7.46 -12.26
N LYS A 326 -25.47 -7.45 -11.90
CA LYS A 326 -25.95 -7.96 -10.60
C LYS A 326 -25.77 -9.46 -10.43
N SER A 327 -25.72 -10.23 -11.51
CA SER A 327 -25.55 -11.68 -11.44
C SER A 327 -24.10 -12.14 -11.37
N ASN A 328 -23.15 -11.29 -11.78
CA ASN A 328 -21.74 -11.67 -11.87
C ASN A 328 -20.84 -10.87 -10.91
N PHE A 329 -21.10 -9.58 -10.71
CA PHE A 329 -20.24 -8.70 -9.91
C PHE A 329 -20.12 -9.15 -8.45
N GLY A 330 -18.91 -9.37 -7.97
CA GLY A 330 -18.62 -9.87 -6.63
C GLY A 330 -18.62 -11.39 -6.50
N ASP A 331 -18.64 -12.13 -7.62
CA ASP A 331 -18.44 -13.58 -7.60
C ASP A 331 -16.94 -13.90 -7.69
N PRO A 332 -16.33 -14.48 -6.64
CA PRO A 332 -14.90 -14.83 -6.66
C PRO A 332 -14.53 -15.86 -7.73
N ASN A 333 -15.51 -16.60 -8.27
CA ASN A 333 -15.31 -17.64 -9.27
C ASN A 333 -15.60 -17.18 -10.70
N LEU A 334 -15.64 -15.86 -10.97
CA LEU A 334 -15.84 -15.35 -12.34
C LEU A 334 -14.89 -16.01 -13.34
N THR A 335 -15.48 -16.57 -14.41
CA THR A 335 -14.71 -17.05 -15.56
C THR A 335 -14.15 -15.88 -16.37
N SER A 336 -13.17 -16.15 -17.26
CA SER A 336 -12.62 -15.12 -18.14
C SER A 336 -13.68 -14.51 -19.06
N GLU A 337 -14.65 -15.29 -19.52
CA GLU A 337 -15.77 -14.83 -20.36
C GLU A 337 -16.68 -13.87 -19.59
N GLN A 338 -16.96 -14.16 -18.32
CA GLN A 338 -17.76 -13.28 -17.45
C GLN A 338 -17.02 -11.99 -17.14
N VAL A 339 -15.71 -12.05 -16.87
CA VAL A 339 -14.89 -10.84 -16.70
C VAL A 339 -14.92 -9.98 -17.97
N ASN A 340 -14.74 -10.57 -19.16
CA ASN A 340 -14.80 -9.86 -20.43
C ASN A 340 -16.18 -9.23 -20.64
N LEU A 341 -17.27 -9.92 -20.34
CA LEU A 341 -18.63 -9.37 -20.42
C LEU A 341 -18.78 -8.12 -19.53
N LEU A 342 -18.32 -8.18 -18.28
CA LEU A 342 -18.39 -7.04 -17.38
C LEU A 342 -17.53 -5.86 -17.88
N GLN A 343 -16.33 -6.13 -18.41
CA GLN A 343 -15.47 -5.12 -19.01
C GLN A 343 -16.14 -4.46 -20.23
N GLU A 344 -16.78 -5.23 -21.11
CA GLU A 344 -17.53 -4.72 -22.27
C GLU A 344 -18.71 -3.83 -21.84
N ILE A 345 -19.43 -4.19 -20.78
CA ILE A 345 -20.49 -3.38 -20.20
C ILE A 345 -19.90 -2.03 -19.71
N ILE A 346 -18.81 -2.05 -18.94
CA ILE A 346 -18.15 -0.83 -18.44
C ILE A 346 -17.71 0.09 -19.59
N ILE A 347 -17.16 -0.48 -20.66
CA ILE A 347 -16.77 0.29 -21.86
C ILE A 347 -17.99 0.87 -22.56
N SER A 348 -19.01 0.05 -22.83
CA SER A 348 -20.20 0.45 -23.61
C SER A 348 -21.06 1.48 -22.92
N THR A 349 -21.05 1.56 -21.57
CA THR A 349 -21.71 2.62 -20.80
C THR A 349 -20.95 3.95 -20.84
N GLY A 350 -19.71 3.96 -21.37
CA GLY A 350 -18.83 5.12 -21.36
C GLY A 350 -18.25 5.46 -19.98
N ALA A 351 -18.40 4.58 -18.99
CA ALA A 351 -17.89 4.80 -17.63
C ALA A 351 -16.36 4.91 -17.60
N ALA A 352 -15.66 4.00 -18.30
CA ALA A 352 -14.20 4.02 -18.38
C ALA A 352 -13.67 5.35 -18.97
N SER A 353 -14.25 5.82 -20.06
CA SER A 353 -13.87 7.11 -20.69
C SER A 353 -14.16 8.31 -19.78
N HIS A 354 -15.23 8.23 -18.98
CA HIS A 354 -15.56 9.28 -18.02
C HIS A 354 -14.53 9.32 -16.87
N ILE A 355 -14.14 8.17 -16.33
CA ILE A 355 -13.07 8.10 -15.31
C ILE A 355 -11.74 8.63 -15.87
N GLU A 356 -11.38 8.31 -17.12
CA GLU A 356 -10.18 8.88 -17.77
C GLU A 356 -10.23 10.41 -17.83
N SER A 357 -11.40 10.97 -18.15
CA SER A 357 -11.59 12.44 -18.15
C SER A 357 -11.43 13.03 -16.74
N MET A 358 -12.01 12.38 -15.72
CA MET A 358 -11.86 12.80 -14.32
C MET A 358 -10.38 12.74 -13.87
N ILE A 359 -9.65 11.68 -14.21
CA ILE A 359 -8.21 11.56 -13.89
C ILE A 359 -7.44 12.75 -14.49
N LYS A 360 -7.71 13.07 -15.75
CA LYS A 360 -7.06 14.19 -16.43
C LYS A 360 -7.37 15.52 -15.74
N GLU A 361 -8.64 15.82 -15.49
CA GLU A 361 -9.08 17.08 -14.85
C GLU A 361 -8.49 17.24 -13.44
N LEU A 362 -8.50 16.19 -12.63
CA LEU A 362 -7.93 16.18 -11.30
C LEU A 362 -6.39 16.35 -11.33
N THR A 363 -5.72 15.72 -12.29
CA THR A 363 -4.26 15.88 -12.48
C THR A 363 -3.93 17.31 -12.92
N ASP A 364 -4.66 17.87 -13.88
CA ASP A 364 -4.47 19.25 -14.33
C ASP A 364 -4.72 20.25 -13.18
N THR A 365 -5.74 20.02 -12.35
CA THR A 365 -6.04 20.82 -11.16
C THR A 365 -4.89 20.80 -10.17
N SER A 366 -4.32 19.61 -9.90
CA SER A 366 -3.19 19.47 -8.99
C SER A 366 -1.94 20.20 -9.52
N LEU A 367 -1.64 20.10 -10.81
CA LEU A 367 -0.49 20.79 -11.41
C LEU A 367 -0.63 22.32 -11.40
N VAL A 368 -1.86 22.85 -11.52
CA VAL A 368 -2.12 24.28 -11.37
C VAL A 368 -1.81 24.76 -9.95
N ALA A 369 -2.10 23.98 -8.94
CA ALA A 369 -1.82 24.31 -7.55
C ALA A 369 -0.32 24.52 -7.25
N LEU A 370 0.58 23.90 -8.03
CA LEU A 370 2.04 24.07 -7.87
C LEU A 370 2.54 25.48 -8.23
N LYS A 371 1.74 26.29 -8.93
CA LYS A 371 2.15 27.66 -9.33
C LYS A 371 2.11 28.65 -8.18
N HIS A 372 1.54 28.29 -7.04
CA HIS A 372 1.30 29.15 -5.89
C HIS A 372 1.87 28.51 -4.63
N GLY A 373 2.19 29.31 -3.60
CA GLY A 373 2.45 28.81 -2.24
C GLY A 373 3.91 28.56 -1.86
N GLY A 374 4.87 29.14 -2.60
CA GLY A 374 6.26 29.19 -2.14
C GLY A 374 7.01 27.86 -2.22
N ILE A 375 6.53 26.90 -3.04
CA ILE A 375 7.23 25.64 -3.30
C ILE A 375 8.52 25.95 -4.09
N THR A 376 9.64 25.34 -3.69
CA THR A 376 10.92 25.52 -4.41
C THR A 376 10.84 25.02 -5.85
N PRO A 377 11.64 25.58 -6.80
CA PRO A 377 11.67 25.10 -8.19
C PRO A 377 11.97 23.60 -8.31
N VAL A 378 12.85 23.06 -7.46
CA VAL A 378 13.17 21.64 -7.39
C VAL A 378 11.92 20.84 -6.97
N GLY A 379 11.21 21.30 -5.94
CA GLY A 379 9.97 20.69 -5.49
C GLY A 379 8.91 20.66 -6.59
N ILE A 380 8.69 21.77 -7.31
CA ILE A 380 7.74 21.85 -8.42
C ILE A 380 8.05 20.82 -9.52
N ASN A 381 9.32 20.73 -9.95
CA ASN A 381 9.74 19.79 -10.98
C ASN A 381 9.49 18.34 -10.55
N LEU A 382 9.90 17.98 -9.33
CA LEU A 382 9.73 16.63 -8.81
C LEU A 382 8.25 16.27 -8.59
N LEU A 383 7.42 17.21 -8.09
CA LEU A 383 5.98 16.99 -7.94
C LEU A 383 5.30 16.81 -9.30
N THR A 384 5.73 17.54 -10.33
CA THR A 384 5.23 17.36 -11.70
C THR A 384 5.57 15.95 -12.23
N GLU A 385 6.81 15.49 -12.02
CA GLU A 385 7.24 14.14 -12.40
C GLU A 385 6.46 13.05 -11.63
N LEU A 386 6.29 13.22 -10.32
CA LEU A 386 5.52 12.28 -9.49
C LEU A 386 4.03 12.25 -9.88
N ALA A 387 3.42 13.37 -10.28
CA ALA A 387 2.05 13.39 -10.78
C ALA A 387 1.89 12.51 -12.02
N ILE A 388 2.81 12.61 -12.97
CA ILE A 388 2.82 11.79 -14.19
C ILE A 388 3.01 10.31 -13.82
N LEU A 389 3.96 9.99 -12.95
CA LEU A 389 4.19 8.61 -12.49
C LEU A 389 3.00 8.01 -11.75
N ALA A 390 2.23 8.82 -11.05
CA ALA A 390 1.05 8.38 -10.30
C ALA A 390 -0.14 8.09 -11.22
N THR A 391 -0.37 8.90 -12.26
CA THR A 391 -1.59 8.87 -13.07
C THR A 391 -1.44 8.25 -14.46
N ASN A 392 -0.23 8.25 -15.07
CA ASN A 392 0.03 7.71 -16.41
C ASN A 392 0.50 6.24 -16.39
N ARG A 393 -0.16 5.39 -15.61
CA ARG A 393 0.04 3.95 -15.70
C ARG A 393 -0.79 3.41 -16.86
N LYS A 394 -0.15 2.71 -17.81
CA LYS A 394 -0.85 2.10 -18.94
C LYS A 394 -1.70 0.92 -18.46
N ILE A 395 -2.93 0.88 -18.97
CA ILE A 395 -3.85 -0.26 -18.90
C ILE A 395 -3.32 -1.37 -19.79
#